data_f5e74203cffacc06587557180757d1f8
#
_entry.id   f5e74203cffacc06587557180757d1f8
#
_cell.length_a   1.000
_cell.length_b   1.000
_cell.length_c   1.000
_cell.angle_alpha   90.00
_cell.angle_beta   90.00
_cell.angle_gamma   90.00
#
_symmetry.space_group_name_H-M   'P 1'
#
loop_
_entity.id
_entity.type
_entity.pdbx_description
1 polymer ?
#
loop_
_entity_poly.entity_id
_entity_poly.type
_entity_poly.pdbx_seq_one_letter_code
_entity_poly.pdbx_strand_id
1 'polypeptide(L)'
;MDREREIYRVTIGGSIINVVLLLAKFAAGFFGHSAAMIADAVHSLTDFVTDVVVLLFVRLGSKPVDKDHGYGHGKYETLATAIIGASLLAVGVMIFCSGLSKTWHVISGETLPSPGYIALAAAVVSILLKEWAYRFTIRVGRKYHSEAVVGNAWHHRSDALSSVGTTLGIGGAILLGNRWTVLDPLASLVVSLFIVKAAWE
;
A
#
# COMPACT_ATOMS: atom_id res chain seq x y z
N MET A 1 -7.65 -10.32 30.30
CA MET A 1 -8.80 -10.44 29.36
C MET A 1 -9.09 -9.12 28.63
N ASP A 2 -9.14 -7.97 29.33
CA ASP A 2 -9.46 -6.69 28.64
C ASP A 2 -8.35 -6.19 27.71
N ARG A 3 -7.06 -6.35 28.08
CA ARG A 3 -5.91 -5.95 27.26
C ARG A 3 -5.89 -6.67 25.91
N GLU A 4 -5.94 -8.00 25.93
CA GLU A 4 -5.89 -8.81 24.69
C GLU A 4 -7.09 -8.52 23.79
N ARG A 5 -8.26 -8.38 24.38
CA ARG A 5 -9.49 -8.08 23.65
C ARG A 5 -9.47 -6.71 22.99
N GLU A 6 -8.95 -5.67 23.66
CA GLU A 6 -8.82 -4.34 23.06
C GLU A 6 -7.74 -4.33 21.97
N ILE A 7 -6.58 -4.95 22.18
CA ILE A 7 -5.51 -5.07 21.16
C ILE A 7 -6.06 -5.81 19.93
N TYR A 8 -6.71 -6.95 20.13
CA TYR A 8 -7.28 -7.73 19.04
C TYR A 8 -8.33 -6.94 18.24
N ARG A 9 -9.19 -6.20 18.94
CA ARG A 9 -10.23 -5.38 18.32
C ARG A 9 -9.65 -4.26 17.45
N VAL A 10 -8.61 -3.57 17.89
CA VAL A 10 -7.99 -2.50 17.09
C VAL A 10 -7.21 -3.05 15.91
N THR A 11 -6.54 -4.19 16.06
CA THR A 11 -5.81 -4.84 14.98
C THR A 11 -6.74 -5.33 13.88
N ILE A 12 -7.81 -6.05 14.23
CA ILE A 12 -8.82 -6.49 13.26
C ILE A 12 -9.52 -5.29 12.62
N GLY A 13 -9.88 -4.29 13.40
CA GLY A 13 -10.51 -3.07 12.86
C GLY A 13 -9.61 -2.39 11.81
N GLY A 14 -8.32 -2.26 12.08
CA GLY A 14 -7.34 -1.73 11.15
C GLY A 14 -7.23 -2.58 9.88
N SER A 15 -7.16 -3.91 10.01
CA SER A 15 -7.10 -4.83 8.87
C SER A 15 -8.35 -4.76 7.98
N ILE A 16 -9.54 -4.67 8.58
CA ILE A 16 -10.79 -4.50 7.81
C ILE A 16 -10.76 -3.20 7.03
N ILE A 17 -10.34 -2.09 7.65
CA ILE A 17 -10.21 -0.79 6.98
C ILE A 17 -9.24 -0.92 5.80
N ASN A 18 -8.09 -1.57 5.96
CA ASN A 18 -7.10 -1.77 4.91
C ASN A 18 -7.68 -2.54 3.72
N VAL A 19 -8.41 -3.64 3.96
CA VAL A 19 -9.04 -4.44 2.89
C VAL A 19 -10.12 -3.63 2.17
N VAL A 20 -10.98 -2.92 2.90
CA VAL A 20 -12.03 -2.08 2.30
C VAL A 20 -11.43 -0.96 1.46
N LEU A 21 -10.39 -0.29 1.98
CA LEU A 21 -9.69 0.77 1.23
C LEU A 21 -8.97 0.22 0.01
N LEU A 22 -8.35 -0.95 0.10
CA LEU A 22 -7.70 -1.62 -1.02
C LEU A 22 -8.68 -1.82 -2.18
N LEU A 23 -9.84 -2.42 -1.91
CA LEU A 23 -10.87 -2.65 -2.93
C LEU A 23 -11.43 -1.33 -3.49
N ALA A 24 -11.68 -0.35 -2.62
CA ALA A 24 -12.16 0.97 -3.03
C ALA A 24 -11.14 1.71 -3.91
N LYS A 25 -9.84 1.64 -3.59
CA LYS A 25 -8.77 2.24 -4.39
C LYS A 25 -8.65 1.61 -5.77
N PHE A 26 -8.72 0.27 -5.89
CA PHE A 26 -8.72 -0.39 -7.18
C PHE A 26 -9.94 0.00 -8.02
N ALA A 27 -11.13 -0.03 -7.45
CA ALA A 27 -12.34 0.38 -8.13
C ALA A 27 -12.26 1.85 -8.59
N ALA A 28 -11.85 2.76 -7.69
CA ALA A 28 -11.73 4.17 -8.01
C ALA A 28 -10.62 4.48 -9.03
N GLY A 29 -9.51 3.75 -8.99
CA GLY A 29 -8.44 3.87 -9.97
C GLY A 29 -8.85 3.41 -11.36
N PHE A 30 -9.58 2.30 -11.43
CA PHE A 30 -10.08 1.76 -12.68
C PHE A 30 -11.17 2.64 -13.29
N PHE A 31 -12.25 2.91 -12.55
CA PHE A 31 -13.38 3.72 -13.02
C PHE A 31 -13.04 5.21 -13.12
N GLY A 32 -12.09 5.69 -12.33
CA GLY A 32 -11.60 7.07 -12.35
C GLY A 32 -10.46 7.29 -13.34
N HIS A 33 -10.01 6.29 -14.09
CA HIS A 33 -8.90 6.37 -15.06
C HIS A 33 -7.63 7.02 -14.49
N SER A 34 -7.33 6.82 -13.21
CA SER A 34 -6.18 7.38 -12.52
C SER A 34 -5.04 6.38 -12.39
N ALA A 35 -3.90 6.70 -13.00
CA ALA A 35 -2.68 5.89 -12.87
C ALA A 35 -2.11 5.95 -11.44
N ALA A 36 -2.15 7.13 -10.82
CA ALA A 36 -1.69 7.31 -9.44
C ALA A 36 -2.53 6.52 -8.44
N MET A 37 -3.86 6.48 -8.61
CA MET A 37 -4.74 5.71 -7.73
C MET A 37 -4.51 4.20 -7.89
N ILE A 38 -4.29 3.69 -9.12
CA ILE A 38 -3.95 2.28 -9.34
C ILE A 38 -2.61 1.96 -8.68
N ALA A 39 -1.60 2.81 -8.82
CA ALA A 39 -0.30 2.63 -8.18
C ALA A 39 -0.41 2.58 -6.65
N ASP A 40 -1.21 3.48 -6.06
CA ASP A 40 -1.47 3.51 -4.61
C ASP A 40 -2.27 2.28 -4.14
N ALA A 41 -3.21 1.77 -4.96
CA ALA A 41 -3.91 0.52 -4.69
C ALA A 41 -2.97 -0.68 -4.71
N VAL A 42 -2.08 -0.75 -5.70
CA VAL A 42 -1.06 -1.82 -5.80
C VAL A 42 -0.09 -1.76 -4.63
N HIS A 43 0.35 -0.57 -4.21
CA HIS A 43 1.17 -0.39 -3.01
C HIS A 43 0.46 -0.97 -1.78
N SER A 44 -0.81 -0.63 -1.55
CA SER A 44 -1.60 -1.17 -0.43
C SER A 44 -1.83 -2.69 -0.53
N LEU A 45 -1.96 -3.26 -1.74
CA LEU A 45 -2.04 -4.71 -1.95
C LEU A 45 -0.74 -5.39 -1.57
N THR A 46 0.37 -4.79 -1.94
CA THR A 46 1.72 -5.23 -1.62
C THR A 46 1.92 -5.39 -0.13
N ASP A 47 1.61 -4.35 0.65
CA ASP A 47 1.72 -4.36 2.10
C ASP A 47 0.87 -5.49 2.70
N PHE A 48 -0.38 -5.62 2.23
CA PHE A 48 -1.27 -6.70 2.67
C PHE A 48 -0.74 -8.09 2.36
N VAL A 49 -0.24 -8.31 1.14
CA VAL A 49 0.33 -9.62 0.73
C VAL A 49 1.59 -9.92 1.55
N THR A 50 2.46 -8.93 1.75
CA THR A 50 3.67 -9.08 2.58
C THR A 50 3.30 -9.48 4.00
N ASP A 51 2.34 -8.82 4.64
CA ASP A 51 1.87 -9.14 5.99
C ASP A 51 1.35 -10.58 6.08
N VAL A 52 0.52 -11.00 5.13
CA VAL A 52 -0.04 -12.36 5.09
C VAL A 52 1.05 -13.41 4.90
N VAL A 53 1.99 -13.16 3.99
CA VAL A 53 3.09 -14.10 3.72
C VAL A 53 4.03 -14.20 4.92
N VAL A 54 4.42 -13.07 5.52
CA VAL A 54 5.25 -13.06 6.74
C VAL A 54 4.58 -13.88 7.84
N LEU A 55 3.29 -13.68 8.12
CA LEU A 55 2.56 -14.43 9.14
C LEU A 55 2.54 -15.94 8.85
N LEU A 56 2.31 -16.33 7.59
CA LEU A 56 2.28 -17.75 7.20
C LEU A 56 3.66 -18.39 7.32
N PHE A 57 4.69 -17.72 6.85
CA PHE A 57 6.04 -18.31 6.79
C PHE A 57 6.77 -18.26 8.13
N VAL A 58 6.53 -17.27 8.98
CA VAL A 58 6.98 -17.27 10.37
C VAL A 58 6.40 -18.46 11.12
N ARG A 59 5.11 -18.76 10.90
CA ARG A 59 4.46 -19.93 11.48
C ARG A 59 5.02 -21.25 10.94
N LEU A 60 5.36 -21.32 9.65
CA LEU A 60 5.99 -22.50 9.04
C LEU A 60 7.46 -22.65 9.48
N GLY A 61 8.22 -21.55 9.49
CA GLY A 61 9.62 -21.51 9.88
C GLY A 61 9.86 -21.83 11.36
N SER A 62 8.87 -21.59 12.23
CA SER A 62 8.95 -21.94 13.66
C SER A 62 8.69 -23.42 13.98
N LYS A 63 8.39 -24.26 12.97
CA LYS A 63 8.28 -25.71 13.19
C LYS A 63 9.63 -26.31 13.52
N PRO A 64 9.68 -27.25 14.52
CA PRO A 64 10.91 -27.94 14.87
C PRO A 64 11.41 -28.83 13.73
N VAL A 65 12.64 -29.26 13.85
CA VAL A 65 13.28 -30.26 12.97
C VAL A 65 12.40 -31.49 12.87
N ASP A 66 12.16 -31.99 11.65
CA ASP A 66 11.47 -33.23 11.37
C ASP A 66 12.35 -34.18 10.54
N LYS A 67 11.82 -35.36 10.22
CA LYS A 67 12.58 -36.41 9.50
C LYS A 67 13.00 -36.01 8.09
N ASP A 68 12.23 -35.09 7.46
CA ASP A 68 12.45 -34.65 6.08
C ASP A 68 13.27 -33.37 6.03
N HIS A 69 13.32 -32.61 7.13
CA HIS A 69 13.99 -31.31 7.25
C HIS A 69 14.97 -31.29 8.43
N GLY A 70 16.10 -31.99 8.27
CA GLY A 70 17.14 -32.16 9.31
C GLY A 70 17.80 -30.85 9.78
N TYR A 71 17.65 -29.74 9.01
CA TYR A 71 18.14 -28.40 9.38
C TYR A 71 17.02 -27.46 9.85
N GLY A 72 15.79 -28.00 10.04
CA GLY A 72 14.62 -27.19 10.38
C GLY A 72 14.02 -26.42 9.20
N HIS A 73 13.01 -25.61 9.50
CA HIS A 73 12.17 -24.94 8.50
C HIS A 73 12.51 -23.44 8.30
N GLY A 74 13.59 -22.93 8.93
CA GLY A 74 13.95 -21.51 8.89
C GLY A 74 14.19 -20.93 7.48
N LYS A 75 14.59 -21.76 6.51
CA LYS A 75 14.81 -21.33 5.11
C LYS A 75 13.51 -20.95 4.38
N TYR A 76 12.35 -21.41 4.86
CA TYR A 76 11.07 -21.03 4.26
C TYR A 76 10.80 -19.52 4.40
N GLU A 77 11.21 -18.92 5.51
CA GLU A 77 11.08 -17.47 5.72
C GLU A 77 11.89 -16.67 4.69
N THR A 78 13.15 -17.07 4.48
CA THR A 78 14.02 -16.43 3.46
C THR A 78 13.47 -16.61 2.04
N LEU A 79 12.94 -17.79 1.71
CA LEU A 79 12.33 -18.04 0.40
C LEU A 79 11.09 -17.19 0.18
N ALA A 80 10.25 -17.06 1.20
CA ALA A 80 9.08 -16.20 1.14
C ALA A 80 9.44 -14.74 0.89
N THR A 81 10.39 -14.22 1.66
CA THR A 81 10.90 -12.85 1.50
C THR A 81 11.44 -12.62 0.08
N ALA A 82 12.18 -13.58 -0.47
CA ALA A 82 12.70 -13.49 -1.83
C ALA A 82 11.58 -13.47 -2.90
N ILE A 83 10.56 -14.32 -2.75
CA ILE A 83 9.41 -14.36 -3.67
C ILE A 83 8.62 -13.06 -3.59
N ILE A 84 8.36 -12.55 -2.39
CA ILE A 84 7.69 -11.26 -2.19
C ILE A 84 8.49 -10.14 -2.86
N GLY A 85 9.78 -10.00 -2.52
CA GLY A 85 10.64 -8.97 -3.10
C GLY A 85 10.68 -9.03 -4.62
N ALA A 86 10.81 -10.21 -5.21
CA ALA A 86 10.79 -10.38 -6.67
C ALA A 86 9.44 -9.97 -7.29
N SER A 87 8.32 -10.34 -6.66
CA SER A 87 6.98 -9.98 -7.12
C SER A 87 6.75 -8.48 -7.05
N LEU A 88 7.17 -7.84 -5.96
CA LEU A 88 7.11 -6.40 -5.74
C LEU A 88 7.93 -5.63 -6.77
N LEU A 89 9.16 -6.10 -7.01
CA LEU A 89 10.05 -5.49 -8.00
C LEU A 89 9.40 -5.54 -9.39
N ALA A 90 8.87 -6.70 -9.78
CA ALA A 90 8.21 -6.85 -11.08
C ALA A 90 7.02 -5.88 -11.23
N VAL A 91 6.16 -5.79 -10.23
CA VAL A 91 4.99 -4.89 -10.24
C VAL A 91 5.41 -3.42 -10.20
N GLY A 92 6.38 -3.06 -9.34
CA GLY A 92 6.91 -1.70 -9.25
C GLY A 92 7.50 -1.22 -10.58
N VAL A 93 8.30 -2.06 -11.24
CA VAL A 93 8.86 -1.77 -12.58
C VAL A 93 7.76 -1.65 -13.64
N MET A 94 6.72 -2.50 -13.60
CA MET A 94 5.59 -2.41 -14.53
C MET A 94 4.84 -1.08 -14.39
N ILE A 95 4.55 -0.65 -13.16
CA ILE A 95 3.90 0.64 -12.89
C ILE A 95 4.79 1.79 -13.32
N PHE A 96 6.10 1.71 -13.05
CA PHE A 96 7.08 2.71 -13.47
C PHE A 96 7.09 2.87 -14.99
N CYS A 97 7.22 1.78 -15.75
CA CYS A 97 7.19 1.81 -17.21
C CYS A 97 5.86 2.38 -17.75
N SER A 98 4.74 2.00 -17.17
CA SER A 98 3.43 2.54 -17.54
C SER A 98 3.32 4.04 -17.26
N GLY A 99 3.77 4.49 -16.10
CA GLY A 99 3.80 5.91 -15.74
C GLY A 99 4.72 6.73 -16.67
N LEU A 100 5.89 6.19 -16.98
CA LEU A 100 6.83 6.83 -17.90
C LEU A 100 6.26 6.94 -19.32
N SER A 101 5.65 5.87 -19.83
CA SER A 101 4.98 5.87 -21.15
C SER A 101 3.88 6.93 -21.19
N LYS A 102 2.98 6.97 -20.21
CA LYS A 102 1.91 7.96 -20.14
C LYS A 102 2.43 9.40 -20.05
N THR A 103 3.48 9.61 -19.25
CA THR A 103 4.13 10.93 -19.15
C THR A 103 4.73 11.34 -20.51
N TRP A 104 5.37 10.42 -21.22
CA TRP A 104 5.93 10.67 -22.53
C TRP A 104 4.85 11.04 -23.55
N HIS A 105 3.71 10.33 -23.59
CA HIS A 105 2.57 10.62 -24.47
C HIS A 105 2.05 12.05 -24.27
N VAL A 106 1.91 12.48 -23.00
CA VAL A 106 1.48 13.86 -22.69
C VAL A 106 2.50 14.89 -23.20
N ILE A 107 3.81 14.66 -22.96
CA ILE A 107 4.86 15.57 -23.42
C ILE A 107 4.91 15.63 -24.95
N SER A 108 4.61 14.52 -25.62
CA SER A 108 4.53 14.43 -27.09
C SER A 108 3.28 15.09 -27.69
N GLY A 109 2.42 15.69 -26.84
CA GLY A 109 1.22 16.41 -27.28
C GLY A 109 -0.06 15.59 -27.32
N GLU A 110 -0.03 14.33 -26.87
CA GLU A 110 -1.25 13.53 -26.72
C GLU A 110 -2.01 13.95 -25.46
N THR A 111 -3.33 13.97 -25.54
CA THR A 111 -4.19 14.27 -24.40
C THR A 111 -4.59 12.99 -23.69
N LEU A 112 -4.15 12.82 -22.44
CA LEU A 112 -4.68 11.77 -21.59
C LEU A 112 -6.05 12.17 -21.00
N PRO A 113 -6.95 11.20 -20.77
CA PRO A 113 -8.17 11.49 -20.04
C PRO A 113 -7.80 12.03 -18.64
N SER A 114 -8.48 13.09 -18.24
CA SER A 114 -8.34 13.62 -16.88
C SER A 114 -8.85 12.59 -15.88
N PRO A 115 -8.13 12.38 -14.75
CA PRO A 115 -8.62 11.48 -13.72
C PRO A 115 -9.99 11.93 -13.20
N GLY A 116 -10.85 10.96 -12.91
CA GLY A 116 -12.21 11.23 -12.44
C GLY A 116 -12.23 11.67 -10.96
N TYR A 117 -13.23 12.44 -10.59
CA TYR A 117 -13.47 12.85 -9.19
C TYR A 117 -13.61 11.67 -8.22
N ILE A 118 -14.02 10.50 -8.72
CA ILE A 118 -14.12 9.28 -7.92
C ILE A 118 -12.73 8.85 -7.39
N ALA A 119 -11.68 9.00 -8.19
CA ALA A 119 -10.32 8.72 -7.76
C ALA A 119 -9.86 9.71 -6.69
N LEU A 120 -10.15 11.00 -6.88
CA LEU A 120 -9.83 12.03 -5.88
C LEU A 120 -10.59 11.79 -4.57
N ALA A 121 -11.88 11.49 -4.63
CA ALA A 121 -12.68 11.20 -3.45
C ALA A 121 -12.15 9.99 -2.68
N ALA A 122 -11.80 8.91 -3.39
CA ALA A 122 -11.22 7.71 -2.79
C ALA A 122 -9.86 8.00 -2.13
N ALA A 123 -9.01 8.85 -2.76
CA ALA A 123 -7.73 9.26 -2.18
C ALA A 123 -7.92 10.02 -0.86
N VAL A 124 -8.81 11.01 -0.85
CA VAL A 124 -9.11 11.79 0.36
C VAL A 124 -9.71 10.90 1.46
N VAL A 125 -10.68 10.05 1.13
CA VAL A 125 -11.27 9.10 2.08
C VAL A 125 -10.21 8.15 2.64
N SER A 126 -9.27 7.69 1.79
CA SER A 126 -8.16 6.85 2.23
C SER A 126 -7.31 7.53 3.29
N ILE A 127 -6.92 8.79 3.07
CA ILE A 127 -6.14 9.57 4.04
C ILE A 127 -6.89 9.70 5.36
N LEU A 128 -8.17 10.07 5.32
CA LEU A 128 -8.99 10.28 6.51
C LEU A 128 -9.16 9.00 7.32
N LEU A 129 -9.46 7.86 6.66
CA LEU A 129 -9.64 6.58 7.33
C LEU A 129 -8.32 6.03 7.88
N LYS A 130 -7.20 6.20 7.16
CA LYS A 130 -5.88 5.80 7.65
C LYS A 130 -5.42 6.65 8.84
N GLU A 131 -5.63 7.96 8.83
CA GLU A 131 -5.33 8.84 9.97
C GLU A 131 -6.25 8.51 11.17
N TRP A 132 -7.52 8.17 10.92
CA TRP A 132 -8.42 7.70 11.98
C TRP A 132 -7.97 6.36 12.56
N ALA A 133 -7.58 5.40 11.72
CA ALA A 133 -7.02 4.12 12.14
C ALA A 133 -5.74 4.31 12.97
N TYR A 134 -4.83 5.20 12.54
CA TYR A 134 -3.67 5.58 13.32
C TYR A 134 -4.03 6.06 14.71
N ARG A 135 -4.95 7.05 14.81
CA ARG A 135 -5.34 7.64 16.12
C ARG A 135 -6.01 6.65 17.03
N PHE A 136 -6.79 5.74 16.48
CA PHE A 136 -7.48 4.70 17.23
C PHE A 136 -6.46 3.66 17.74
N THR A 137 -5.57 3.18 16.88
CA THR A 137 -4.58 2.13 17.20
C THR A 137 -3.51 2.65 18.15
N ILE A 138 -2.99 3.88 17.94
CA ILE A 138 -1.93 4.44 18.80
C ILE A 138 -2.37 4.65 20.25
N ARG A 139 -3.65 4.99 20.47
CA ARG A 139 -4.20 5.14 21.83
C ARG A 139 -4.14 3.83 22.59
N VAL A 140 -4.54 2.72 21.96
CA VAL A 140 -4.52 1.40 22.57
C VAL A 140 -3.08 0.90 22.74
N GLY A 141 -2.22 1.09 21.74
CA GLY A 141 -0.81 0.74 21.81
C GLY A 141 -0.09 1.40 23.00
N ARG A 142 -0.31 2.70 23.18
CA ARG A 142 0.25 3.47 24.32
C ARG A 142 -0.36 3.06 25.66
N LYS A 143 -1.69 2.86 25.72
CA LYS A 143 -2.40 2.45 26.94
C LYS A 143 -1.85 1.14 27.50
N TYR A 144 -1.52 0.20 26.65
CA TYR A 144 -1.07 -1.14 27.03
C TYR A 144 0.44 -1.37 26.87
N HIS A 145 1.23 -0.32 26.55
CA HIS A 145 2.67 -0.38 26.34
C HIS A 145 3.06 -1.48 25.33
N SER A 146 2.29 -1.63 24.26
CA SER A 146 2.53 -2.62 23.21
C SER A 146 3.24 -1.97 22.02
N GLU A 147 4.55 -2.20 21.89
CA GLU A 147 5.34 -1.65 20.78
C GLU A 147 4.88 -2.15 19.42
N ALA A 148 4.43 -3.40 19.32
CA ALA A 148 3.87 -3.96 18.10
C ALA A 148 2.62 -3.20 17.64
N VAL A 149 1.71 -2.85 18.56
CA VAL A 149 0.50 -2.07 18.24
C VAL A 149 0.85 -0.63 17.90
N VAL A 150 1.86 -0.05 18.57
CA VAL A 150 2.39 1.27 18.24
C VAL A 150 3.01 1.26 16.84
N GLY A 151 3.81 0.26 16.50
CA GLY A 151 4.40 0.07 15.17
C GLY A 151 3.32 -0.03 14.08
N ASN A 152 2.28 -0.85 14.30
CA ASN A 152 1.15 -0.96 13.39
C ASN A 152 0.40 0.37 13.20
N ALA A 153 0.25 1.17 14.28
CA ALA A 153 -0.32 2.51 14.15
C ALA A 153 0.53 3.40 13.24
N TRP A 154 1.85 3.43 13.42
CA TRP A 154 2.75 4.21 12.57
C TRP A 154 2.72 3.76 11.11
N HIS A 155 2.53 2.46 10.85
CA HIS A 155 2.31 1.94 9.49
C HIS A 155 1.08 2.59 8.83
N HIS A 156 -0.08 2.62 9.51
CA HIS A 156 -1.27 3.31 9.00
C HIS A 156 -0.99 4.79 8.67
N ARG A 157 -0.18 5.47 9.46
CA ARG A 157 0.17 6.87 9.22
C ARG A 157 1.11 7.05 8.04
N SER A 158 2.08 6.16 7.87
CA SER A 158 2.97 6.16 6.69
C SER A 158 2.18 5.98 5.41
N ASP A 159 1.20 5.06 5.40
CA ASP A 159 0.32 4.87 4.25
C ASP A 159 -0.57 6.09 3.98
N ALA A 160 -1.05 6.76 5.02
CA ALA A 160 -1.79 8.02 4.84
C ALA A 160 -0.92 9.09 4.16
N LEU A 161 0.35 9.20 4.56
CA LEU A 161 1.29 10.15 3.96
C LEU A 161 1.62 9.81 2.50
N SER A 162 1.77 8.52 2.14
CA SER A 162 1.96 8.12 0.74
C SER A 162 0.76 8.47 -0.13
N SER A 163 -0.46 8.29 0.40
CA SER A 163 -1.71 8.67 -0.29
C SER A 163 -1.88 10.19 -0.46
N VAL A 164 -1.17 11.04 0.32
CA VAL A 164 -1.13 12.50 0.09
C VAL A 164 -0.50 12.81 -1.27
N GLY A 165 0.62 12.16 -1.62
CA GLY A 165 1.26 12.34 -2.92
C GLY A 165 0.32 11.99 -4.09
N THR A 166 -0.38 10.87 -3.98
CA THR A 166 -1.41 10.45 -4.93
C THR A 166 -2.54 11.47 -5.04
N THR A 167 -3.03 11.98 -3.90
CA THR A 167 -4.10 12.99 -3.86
C THR A 167 -3.67 14.29 -4.54
N LEU A 168 -2.44 14.75 -4.31
CA LEU A 168 -1.90 15.94 -4.96
C LEU A 168 -1.75 15.76 -6.47
N GLY A 169 -1.29 14.59 -6.92
CA GLY A 169 -1.19 14.26 -8.35
C GLY A 169 -2.55 14.27 -9.05
N ILE A 170 -3.53 13.56 -8.49
CA ILE A 170 -4.91 13.49 -9.03
C ILE A 170 -5.58 14.86 -8.95
N GLY A 171 -5.53 15.50 -7.78
CA GLY A 171 -6.14 16.83 -7.56
C GLY A 171 -5.56 17.90 -8.47
N GLY A 172 -4.23 17.90 -8.63
CA GLY A 172 -3.55 18.81 -9.56
C GLY A 172 -3.97 18.57 -11.01
N ALA A 173 -4.05 17.31 -11.46
CA ALA A 173 -4.50 16.96 -12.80
C ALA A 173 -5.95 17.40 -13.08
N ILE A 174 -6.85 17.32 -12.07
CA ILE A 174 -8.25 17.77 -12.20
C ILE A 174 -8.36 19.30 -12.17
N LEU A 175 -7.73 19.95 -11.18
CA LEU A 175 -7.96 21.38 -10.90
C LEU A 175 -7.23 22.30 -11.89
N LEU A 176 -6.06 21.89 -12.40
CA LEU A 176 -5.25 22.69 -13.31
C LEU A 176 -5.61 22.46 -14.79
N GLY A 177 -6.48 21.49 -15.07
CA GLY A 177 -7.03 21.23 -16.39
C GLY A 177 -6.11 20.42 -17.32
N ASN A 178 -6.49 20.30 -18.59
CA ASN A 178 -5.95 19.33 -19.54
C ASN A 178 -4.41 19.40 -19.76
N ARG A 179 -3.79 20.56 -19.55
CA ARG A 179 -2.33 20.70 -19.66
C ARG A 179 -1.57 20.05 -18.51
N TRP A 180 -2.26 19.79 -17.39
CA TRP A 180 -1.67 19.27 -16.17
C TRP A 180 -2.07 17.81 -15.86
N THR A 181 -2.71 17.13 -16.81
CA THR A 181 -3.03 15.70 -16.69
C THR A 181 -1.80 14.82 -16.47
N VAL A 182 -0.61 15.35 -16.81
CA VAL A 182 0.68 14.71 -16.54
C VAL A 182 0.97 14.51 -15.05
N LEU A 183 0.33 15.26 -14.16
CA LEU A 183 0.54 15.14 -12.71
C LEU A 183 0.10 13.79 -12.16
N ASP A 184 -0.96 13.18 -12.71
CA ASP A 184 -1.41 11.85 -12.32
C ASP A 184 -0.37 10.76 -12.65
N PRO A 185 0.13 10.60 -13.89
CA PRO A 185 1.19 9.63 -14.16
C PRO A 185 2.53 9.98 -13.48
N LEU A 186 2.85 11.25 -13.23
CA LEU A 186 4.03 11.61 -12.43
C LEU A 186 3.89 11.15 -10.97
N ALA A 187 2.71 11.29 -10.37
CA ALA A 187 2.44 10.75 -9.05
C ALA A 187 2.58 9.22 -9.04
N SER A 188 2.11 8.52 -10.08
CA SER A 188 2.28 7.06 -10.20
C SER A 188 3.76 6.65 -10.28
N LEU A 189 4.62 7.44 -10.95
CA LEU A 189 6.06 7.22 -10.97
C LEU A 189 6.67 7.32 -9.58
N VAL A 190 6.29 8.34 -8.81
CA VAL A 190 6.79 8.49 -7.43
C VAL A 190 6.38 7.30 -6.58
N VAL A 191 5.11 6.87 -6.63
CA VAL A 191 4.62 5.70 -5.88
C VAL A 191 5.36 4.43 -6.31
N SER A 192 5.59 4.23 -7.61
CA SER A 192 6.31 3.04 -8.11
C SER A 192 7.76 2.97 -7.61
N LEU A 193 8.44 4.11 -7.43
CA LEU A 193 9.78 4.15 -6.83
C LEU A 193 9.76 3.71 -5.37
N PHE A 194 8.73 4.05 -4.61
CA PHE A 194 8.56 3.54 -3.24
C PHE A 194 8.34 2.02 -3.23
N ILE A 195 7.55 1.48 -4.17
CA ILE A 195 7.34 0.03 -4.30
C ILE A 195 8.65 -0.68 -4.64
N VAL A 196 9.42 -0.17 -5.62
CA VAL A 196 10.73 -0.73 -6.01
C VAL A 196 11.72 -0.67 -4.84
N LYS A 197 11.72 0.43 -4.08
CA LYS A 197 12.56 0.55 -2.88
C LYS A 197 12.19 -0.50 -1.83
N ALA A 198 10.90 -0.64 -1.52
CA ALA A 198 10.42 -1.66 -0.58
C ALA A 198 10.73 -3.09 -1.02
N ALA A 199 10.76 -3.35 -2.33
CA ALA A 199 11.16 -4.64 -2.88
C ALA A 199 12.64 -4.98 -2.67
N TRP A 200 13.49 -3.97 -2.48
CA TRP A 200 14.93 -4.14 -2.28
C TRP A 200 15.32 -4.29 -0.80
N GLU A 201 14.54 -3.77 0.13
CA GLU A 201 14.74 -3.88 1.59
C GLU A 201 14.26 -5.22 2.14
#